data_c7de6d0daf23d124555b74cfade9b951
#
_entry.id   c7de6d0daf23d124555b74cfade9b951
#
_cell.length_a   1.000
_cell.length_b   1.000
_cell.length_c   1.000
_cell.angle_alpha   90.00
_cell.angle_beta   90.00
_cell.angle_gamma   90.00
#
_symmetry.space_group_name_H-M   'P 1'
#
loop_
_entity.id
_entity.type
_entity.pdbx_description
1 polymer ?
#
loop_
_entity_poly.entity_id
_entity_poly.type
_entity_poly.pdbx_seq_one_letter_code
_entity_poly.pdbx_strand_id
1 'polypeptide(L)'
;MKAVKRFDPNMGVRLVSFAVHWIKAEIHEYVIRNWRIVKIATTKAQRKLFFNLRSLKKSSKKLTLEEAKAIAVDLNVTPEQVLEMEGRLTAYDAAFEAQGDDDDDSTHVAPALYLEDNRYDPARLVENEDYEEQSSSALYEAMNQLDDRS
;
A
#
# COMPACT_ATOMS: atom_id res chain seq x y z
N MET A 1 9.78 -25.54 -7.84
CA MET A 1 10.48 -26.23 -8.94
C MET A 1 11.65 -25.42 -9.56
N LYS A 2 11.88 -24.12 -9.24
CA LYS A 2 13.00 -23.31 -9.77
C LYS A 2 14.37 -23.88 -9.38
N ALA A 3 14.54 -24.33 -8.12
CA ALA A 3 15.80 -24.91 -7.63
C ALA A 3 16.22 -26.17 -8.42
N VAL A 4 15.30 -27.11 -8.66
CA VAL A 4 15.58 -28.34 -9.39
C VAL A 4 16.04 -28.05 -10.81
N LYS A 5 15.42 -27.08 -11.49
CA LYS A 5 15.79 -26.70 -12.87
C LYS A 5 17.18 -26.06 -12.99
N ARG A 6 17.70 -25.49 -11.90
CA ARG A 6 18.99 -24.78 -11.86
C ARG A 6 20.09 -25.53 -11.11
N PHE A 7 19.75 -26.73 -10.61
CA PHE A 7 20.72 -27.56 -9.90
C PHE A 7 21.66 -28.29 -10.88
N ASP A 8 22.94 -28.13 -10.61
CA ASP A 8 24.00 -28.88 -11.32
C ASP A 8 24.59 -29.91 -10.34
N PRO A 9 24.42 -31.24 -10.62
CA PRO A 9 24.95 -32.29 -9.76
C PRO A 9 26.49 -32.35 -9.74
N ASN A 10 27.17 -31.76 -10.73
CA ASN A 10 28.63 -31.81 -10.83
C ASN A 10 29.35 -30.84 -9.90
N MET A 11 28.59 -29.90 -9.29
CA MET A 11 29.15 -28.88 -8.37
C MET A 11 29.47 -29.41 -6.97
N GLY A 12 29.32 -30.71 -6.70
CA GLY A 12 29.65 -31.33 -5.40
C GLY A 12 28.78 -30.90 -4.22
N VAL A 13 27.67 -30.22 -4.45
CA VAL A 13 26.72 -29.75 -3.42
C VAL A 13 25.47 -30.61 -3.47
N ARG A 14 24.90 -30.95 -2.29
CA ARG A 14 23.63 -31.67 -2.23
C ARG A 14 22.47 -30.80 -2.69
N LEU A 15 21.53 -31.37 -3.43
CA LEU A 15 20.30 -30.68 -3.88
C LEU A 15 19.57 -29.97 -2.73
N VAL A 16 19.47 -30.60 -1.55
CA VAL A 16 18.81 -30.02 -0.38
C VAL A 16 19.50 -28.72 0.05
N SER A 17 20.83 -28.71 0.17
CA SER A 17 21.58 -27.52 0.57
C SER A 17 21.41 -26.38 -0.43
N PHE A 18 21.40 -26.69 -1.72
CA PHE A 18 21.13 -25.71 -2.77
C PHE A 18 19.67 -25.21 -2.74
N ALA A 19 18.72 -26.10 -2.56
CA ALA A 19 17.28 -25.79 -2.59
C ALA A 19 16.84 -24.92 -1.41
N VAL A 20 17.46 -25.05 -0.23
CA VAL A 20 17.11 -24.25 0.96
C VAL A 20 17.13 -22.74 0.68
N HIS A 21 18.11 -22.24 -0.06
CA HIS A 21 18.20 -20.82 -0.42
C HIS A 21 17.03 -20.36 -1.29
N TRP A 22 16.63 -21.20 -2.24
CA TRP A 22 15.48 -20.94 -3.11
C TRP A 22 14.16 -20.98 -2.35
N ILE A 23 14.02 -21.95 -1.44
CA ILE A 23 12.84 -22.10 -0.60
C ILE A 23 12.69 -20.88 0.31
N LYS A 24 13.77 -20.46 1.00
CA LYS A 24 13.75 -19.24 1.83
C LYS A 24 13.36 -18.00 1.03
N ALA A 25 13.90 -17.83 -0.16
CA ALA A 25 13.58 -16.70 -1.03
C ALA A 25 12.09 -16.67 -1.42
N GLU A 26 11.53 -17.83 -1.80
CA GLU A 26 10.10 -17.93 -2.15
C GLU A 26 9.19 -17.72 -0.92
N ILE A 27 9.58 -18.21 0.26
CA ILE A 27 8.84 -17.96 1.50
C ILE A 27 8.85 -16.45 1.83
N HIS A 28 10.01 -15.80 1.76
CA HIS A 28 10.12 -14.36 2.01
C HIS A 28 9.27 -13.54 1.03
N GLU A 29 9.28 -13.91 -0.25
CA GLU A 29 8.45 -13.23 -1.26
C GLU A 29 6.95 -13.45 -1.00
N TYR A 30 6.57 -14.68 -0.64
CA TYR A 30 5.18 -15.00 -0.30
C TYR A 30 4.70 -14.20 0.92
N VAL A 31 5.51 -14.14 1.98
CA VAL A 31 5.18 -13.38 3.20
C VAL A 31 4.98 -11.90 2.87
N ILE A 32 5.91 -11.27 2.13
CA ILE A 32 5.78 -9.84 1.76
C ILE A 32 4.51 -9.58 0.94
N ARG A 33 4.17 -10.47 0.02
CA ARG A 33 3.00 -10.29 -0.85
C ARG A 33 1.67 -10.43 -0.14
N ASN A 34 1.62 -11.30 0.88
CA ASN A 34 0.38 -11.67 1.56
C ASN A 34 0.29 -11.13 2.99
N TRP A 35 1.21 -10.25 3.40
CA TRP A 35 1.24 -9.71 4.76
C TRP A 35 -0.01 -8.88 5.09
N ARG A 36 -0.45 -8.07 4.12
CA ARG A 36 -1.62 -7.18 4.23
C ARG A 36 -2.26 -6.97 2.87
N ILE A 37 -3.47 -6.40 2.87
CA ILE A 37 -4.19 -6.00 1.66
C ILE A 37 -3.34 -5.04 0.83
N VAL A 38 -2.77 -4.01 1.47
CA VAL A 38 -1.84 -3.08 0.83
C VAL A 38 -0.41 -3.56 0.96
N LYS A 39 0.35 -3.60 -0.14
CA LYS A 39 1.76 -3.99 -0.13
C LYS A 39 2.60 -2.98 0.65
N ILE A 40 3.23 -3.44 1.73
CA ILE A 40 4.04 -2.58 2.62
C ILE A 40 5.51 -2.48 2.25
N ALA A 41 6.05 -3.44 1.48
CA ALA A 41 7.48 -3.49 1.13
C ALA A 41 7.67 -3.74 -0.36
N THR A 42 7.75 -2.66 -1.15
CA THR A 42 7.91 -2.70 -2.61
C THR A 42 9.36 -2.49 -3.05
N THR A 43 10.14 -1.67 -2.35
CA THR A 43 11.55 -1.38 -2.66
C THR A 43 12.51 -2.33 -1.95
N LYS A 44 13.76 -2.38 -2.41
CA LYS A 44 14.83 -3.18 -1.78
C LYS A 44 15.09 -2.75 -0.34
N ALA A 45 15.08 -1.44 -0.05
CA ALA A 45 15.27 -0.88 1.28
C ALA A 45 14.13 -1.30 2.21
N GLN A 46 12.87 -1.17 1.77
CA GLN A 46 11.69 -1.58 2.54
C GLN A 46 11.66 -3.08 2.82
N ARG A 47 12.05 -3.93 1.84
CA ARG A 47 12.15 -5.39 2.06
C ARG A 47 13.22 -5.74 3.10
N LYS A 48 14.37 -5.06 3.07
CA LYS A 48 15.42 -5.23 4.05
C LYS A 48 14.95 -4.83 5.45
N LEU A 49 14.28 -3.70 5.56
CA LEU A 49 13.66 -3.23 6.81
C LEU A 49 12.59 -4.19 7.33
N PHE A 50 11.70 -4.67 6.45
CA PHE A 50 10.62 -5.58 6.83
C PHE A 50 11.11 -6.81 7.62
N PHE A 51 12.21 -7.43 7.20
CA PHE A 51 12.73 -8.63 7.85
C PHE A 51 13.63 -8.33 9.05
N ASN A 52 14.31 -7.18 9.06
CA ASN A 52 15.36 -6.92 10.06
C ASN A 52 14.91 -5.93 11.16
N LEU A 53 13.94 -5.05 10.88
CA LEU A 53 13.55 -3.99 11.82
C LEU A 53 13.12 -4.54 13.17
N ARG A 54 12.32 -5.60 13.19
CA ARG A 54 11.79 -6.21 14.40
C ARG A 54 12.90 -6.83 15.27
N SER A 55 13.92 -7.42 14.67
CA SER A 55 15.05 -8.01 15.39
C SER A 55 16.04 -6.97 15.93
N LEU A 56 16.17 -5.84 15.24
CA LEU A 56 17.06 -4.74 15.63
C LEU A 56 16.42 -3.80 16.67
N LYS A 57 15.10 -3.78 16.73
CA LYS A 57 14.35 -2.97 17.70
C LYS A 57 14.49 -3.57 19.09
N LYS A 58 15.11 -2.83 20.00
CA LYS A 58 15.38 -3.27 21.39
C LYS A 58 14.16 -3.18 22.31
N SER A 59 13.19 -2.34 21.97
CA SER A 59 12.00 -2.07 22.78
C SER A 59 10.72 -2.31 21.98
N SER A 60 9.65 -2.73 22.65
CA SER A 60 8.30 -2.80 22.05
C SER A 60 7.66 -1.43 21.85
N LYS A 61 8.23 -0.37 22.43
CA LYS A 61 7.74 1.01 22.28
C LYS A 61 8.07 1.55 20.90
N LYS A 62 7.44 2.68 20.53
CA LYS A 62 7.75 3.40 19.28
C LYS A 62 9.24 3.74 19.22
N LEU A 63 9.84 3.63 18.02
CA LEU A 63 11.26 3.95 17.80
C LEU A 63 11.54 5.43 18.07
N THR A 64 12.63 5.69 18.78
CA THR A 64 13.18 7.03 18.90
C THR A 64 13.97 7.39 17.63
N LEU A 65 14.18 8.70 17.41
CA LEU A 65 14.96 9.17 16.27
C LEU A 65 16.42 8.67 16.33
N GLU A 66 16.97 8.51 17.52
CA GLU A 66 18.35 8.01 17.72
C GLU A 66 18.46 6.53 17.36
N GLU A 67 17.49 5.71 17.81
CA GLU A 67 17.42 4.30 17.44
C GLU A 67 17.22 4.14 15.93
N ALA A 68 16.36 4.97 15.32
CA ALA A 68 16.14 4.96 13.89
C ALA A 68 17.42 5.29 13.11
N LYS A 69 18.24 6.25 13.58
CA LYS A 69 19.54 6.57 12.97
C LYS A 69 20.53 5.40 13.09
N ALA A 70 20.59 4.75 14.25
CA ALA A 70 21.47 3.60 14.44
C ALA A 70 21.08 2.45 13.49
N ILE A 71 19.80 2.09 13.40
CA ILE A 71 19.29 1.07 12.48
C ILE A 71 19.54 1.46 11.03
N ALA A 72 19.40 2.74 10.70
CA ALA A 72 19.62 3.25 9.34
C ALA A 72 21.08 3.03 8.88
N VAL A 73 22.05 3.24 9.77
CA VAL A 73 23.48 2.96 9.51
C VAL A 73 23.70 1.46 9.29
N ASP A 74 23.20 0.61 10.20
CA ASP A 74 23.37 -0.84 10.14
C ASP A 74 22.80 -1.45 8.85
N LEU A 75 21.66 -0.93 8.39
CA LEU A 75 20.97 -1.43 7.21
C LEU A 75 21.28 -0.65 5.94
N ASN A 76 22.08 0.42 6.00
CA ASN A 76 22.40 1.30 4.87
C ASN A 76 21.11 1.80 4.17
N VAL A 77 20.26 2.43 4.96
CA VAL A 77 18.99 3.08 4.57
C VAL A 77 18.88 4.45 5.21
N THR A 78 17.88 5.26 4.85
CA THR A 78 17.68 6.56 5.52
C THR A 78 16.87 6.41 6.81
N PRO A 79 17.06 7.27 7.82
CA PRO A 79 16.29 7.24 9.06
C PRO A 79 14.78 7.42 8.83
N GLU A 80 14.41 8.23 7.84
CA GLU A 80 13.02 8.46 7.44
C GLU A 80 12.37 7.16 6.96
N GLN A 81 13.08 6.37 6.16
CA GLN A 81 12.61 5.06 5.69
C GLN A 81 12.41 4.07 6.85
N VAL A 82 13.23 4.15 7.89
CA VAL A 82 13.08 3.32 9.10
C VAL A 82 11.80 3.68 9.85
N LEU A 83 11.56 4.97 10.09
CA LEU A 83 10.36 5.46 10.79
C LEU A 83 9.09 5.21 9.97
N GLU A 84 9.14 5.43 8.66
CA GLU A 84 8.04 5.13 7.76
C GLU A 84 7.68 3.63 7.80
N MET A 85 8.70 2.77 7.74
CA MET A 85 8.48 1.32 7.77
C MET A 85 7.94 0.85 9.12
N GLU A 86 8.37 1.45 10.23
CA GLU A 86 7.78 1.19 11.55
C GLU A 86 6.29 1.53 11.57
N GLY A 87 5.92 2.71 11.08
CA GLY A 87 4.52 3.12 10.96
C GLY A 87 3.70 2.13 10.14
N ARG A 88 4.23 1.68 8.99
CA ARG A 88 3.57 0.70 8.15
C ARG A 88 3.41 -0.68 8.80
N LEU A 89 4.40 -1.11 9.61
CA LEU A 89 4.33 -2.40 10.31
C LEU A 89 3.38 -2.39 11.51
N THR A 90 3.23 -1.24 12.17
CA THR A 90 2.34 -1.07 13.33
C THR A 90 0.91 -0.72 12.96
N ALA A 91 0.67 -0.15 11.78
CA ALA A 91 -0.69 0.12 11.31
C ALA A 91 -1.48 -1.19 11.12
N TYR A 92 -2.77 -1.17 11.36
CA TYR A 92 -3.69 -2.29 11.12
C TYR A 92 -4.62 -1.95 9.96
N ASP A 93 -5.01 -2.98 9.21
CA ASP A 93 -6.05 -2.81 8.20
C ASP A 93 -7.39 -2.58 8.93
N ALA A 94 -8.07 -1.48 8.63
CA ALA A 94 -9.38 -1.19 9.21
C ALA A 94 -10.45 -2.08 8.56
N ALA A 95 -11.38 -2.61 9.36
CA ALA A 95 -12.56 -3.28 8.83
C ALA A 95 -13.45 -2.24 8.14
N PHE A 96 -13.97 -2.55 6.96
CA PHE A 96 -14.85 -1.66 6.21
C PHE A 96 -16.24 -1.54 6.89
N GLU A 97 -16.75 -2.66 7.36
CA GLU A 97 -18.02 -2.73 8.08
C GLU A 97 -17.79 -2.73 9.59
N ALA A 98 -18.75 -2.20 10.34
CA ALA A 98 -18.73 -2.29 11.81
C ALA A 98 -18.82 -3.77 12.22
N GLN A 99 -17.85 -4.24 12.99
CA GLN A 99 -18.01 -5.52 13.68
C GLN A 99 -18.96 -5.28 14.85
N GLY A 100 -20.11 -5.93 14.78
CA GLY A 100 -21.17 -5.77 15.78
C GLY A 100 -20.84 -6.52 17.08
N ASP A 101 -19.94 -5.98 17.88
CA ASP A 101 -19.86 -6.28 19.30
C ASP A 101 -20.49 -5.10 20.04
N ASP A 102 -21.73 -5.29 20.48
CA ASP A 102 -22.60 -4.27 21.10
C ASP A 102 -22.12 -3.72 22.46
N ASP A 103 -20.99 -4.20 22.99
CA ASP A 103 -20.56 -3.90 24.35
C ASP A 103 -19.26 -3.07 24.48
N ASP A 104 -18.58 -2.71 23.40
CA ASP A 104 -17.37 -1.89 23.51
C ASP A 104 -17.64 -0.45 23.05
N ASP A 105 -17.65 0.46 24.04
CA ASP A 105 -17.79 1.92 23.91
C ASP A 105 -16.63 2.58 23.12
N SER A 106 -15.85 1.79 22.38
CA SER A 106 -14.80 2.24 21.47
C SER A 106 -15.44 2.67 20.14
N THR A 107 -15.72 3.95 20.03
CA THR A 107 -16.26 4.68 18.88
C THR A 107 -15.33 4.66 17.64
N HIS A 108 -14.93 3.50 17.18
CA HIS A 108 -14.33 3.36 15.85
C HIS A 108 -15.45 3.30 14.81
N VAL A 109 -15.86 4.47 14.34
CA VAL A 109 -16.83 4.58 13.24
C VAL A 109 -16.27 3.85 12.03
N ALA A 110 -16.96 2.79 11.61
CA ALA A 110 -16.53 2.02 10.44
C ALA A 110 -16.57 2.89 9.17
N PRO A 111 -15.60 2.74 8.26
CA PRO A 111 -15.56 3.49 7.00
C PRO A 111 -16.88 3.49 6.23
N ALA A 112 -17.62 2.38 6.25
CA ALA A 112 -18.92 2.26 5.62
C ALA A 112 -19.94 3.30 6.10
N LEU A 113 -19.80 3.83 7.31
CA LEU A 113 -20.75 4.79 7.90
C LEU A 113 -20.48 6.25 7.53
N TYR A 114 -19.25 6.59 7.13
CA TYR A 114 -18.88 7.96 6.77
C TYR A 114 -18.43 8.15 5.32
N LEU A 115 -18.29 7.07 4.54
CA LEU A 115 -18.05 7.17 3.12
C LEU A 115 -19.37 7.37 2.38
N GLU A 116 -19.51 8.55 1.77
CA GLU A 116 -20.69 8.91 0.97
C GLU A 116 -20.42 8.60 -0.51
N ASP A 117 -21.41 8.04 -1.19
CA ASP A 117 -21.42 7.90 -2.64
C ASP A 117 -22.28 9.01 -3.25
N ASN A 118 -21.63 10.05 -3.73
CA ASN A 118 -22.28 11.21 -4.34
C ASN A 118 -22.59 11.06 -5.84
N ARG A 119 -22.37 9.87 -6.44
CA ARG A 119 -22.58 9.67 -7.89
C ARG A 119 -24.00 9.84 -8.34
N TYR A 120 -24.95 9.55 -7.45
CA TYR A 120 -26.39 9.64 -7.70
C TYR A 120 -27.09 10.71 -6.85
N ASP A 121 -26.32 11.69 -6.35
CA ASP A 121 -26.91 12.85 -5.66
C ASP A 121 -27.75 13.65 -6.66
N PRO A 122 -29.07 13.78 -6.45
CA PRO A 122 -29.97 14.47 -7.38
C PRO A 122 -29.56 15.93 -7.62
N ALA A 123 -29.07 16.62 -6.59
CA ALA A 123 -28.64 18.00 -6.71
C ALA A 123 -27.46 18.15 -7.68
N ARG A 124 -26.45 17.26 -7.56
CA ARG A 124 -25.29 17.26 -8.46
C ARG A 124 -25.64 16.83 -9.88
N LEU A 125 -26.59 15.90 -10.03
CA LEU A 125 -27.02 15.48 -11.35
C LEU A 125 -27.70 16.64 -12.09
N VAL A 126 -28.62 17.35 -11.43
CA VAL A 126 -29.29 18.52 -12.01
C VAL A 126 -28.30 19.65 -12.30
N GLU A 127 -27.38 19.94 -11.37
CA GLU A 127 -26.35 20.96 -11.56
C GLU A 127 -25.46 20.66 -12.78
N ASN A 128 -25.05 19.41 -12.96
CA ASN A 128 -24.26 19.00 -14.11
C ASN A 128 -25.05 19.09 -15.42
N GLU A 129 -26.32 18.69 -15.41
CA GLU A 129 -27.22 18.76 -16.57
C GLU A 129 -27.45 20.22 -17.00
N ASP A 130 -27.77 21.11 -16.06
CA ASP A 130 -27.91 22.55 -16.30
C ASP A 130 -26.62 23.17 -16.85
N TYR A 131 -25.46 22.78 -16.28
CA TYR A 131 -24.15 23.27 -16.75
C TYR A 131 -23.86 22.80 -18.20
N GLU A 132 -24.13 21.55 -18.51
CA GLU A 132 -23.96 21.00 -19.88
C GLU A 132 -24.89 21.69 -20.87
N GLU A 133 -26.16 21.95 -20.53
CA GLU A 133 -27.13 22.63 -21.36
C GLU A 133 -26.72 24.08 -21.61
N GLN A 134 -26.33 24.83 -20.56
CA GLN A 134 -25.86 26.21 -20.71
C GLN A 134 -24.58 26.31 -21.54
N SER A 135 -23.62 25.38 -21.28
CA SER A 135 -22.36 25.34 -22.01
C SER A 135 -22.59 25.03 -23.50
N SER A 136 -23.46 24.08 -23.82
CA SER A 136 -23.79 23.72 -25.19
C SER A 136 -24.56 24.85 -25.91
N SER A 137 -25.49 25.51 -25.22
CA SER A 137 -26.23 26.66 -25.73
C SER A 137 -25.31 27.83 -26.08
N ALA A 138 -24.37 28.17 -25.16
CA ALA A 138 -23.37 29.21 -25.38
C ALA A 138 -22.43 28.88 -26.56
N LEU A 139 -22.08 27.59 -26.70
CA LEU A 139 -21.28 27.11 -27.82
C LEU A 139 -22.02 27.29 -29.16
N TYR A 140 -23.29 26.92 -29.22
CA TYR A 140 -24.11 27.09 -30.42
C TYR A 140 -24.31 28.56 -30.77
N GLU A 141 -24.53 29.44 -29.80
CA GLU A 141 -24.60 30.89 -30.04
C GLU A 141 -23.30 31.44 -30.59
N ALA A 142 -22.15 31.04 -30.02
CA ALA A 142 -20.84 31.45 -30.52
C ALA A 142 -20.56 30.95 -31.94
N MET A 143 -20.92 29.71 -32.23
CA MET A 143 -20.80 29.12 -33.58
C MET A 143 -21.66 29.84 -34.62
N ASN A 144 -22.86 30.28 -34.25
CA ASN A 144 -23.75 31.04 -35.17
C ASN A 144 -23.24 32.45 -35.46
N GLN A 145 -22.30 32.99 -34.67
CA GLN A 145 -21.67 34.29 -34.94
C GLN A 145 -20.42 34.20 -35.83
N LEU A 146 -19.96 32.98 -36.12
CA LEU A 146 -18.83 32.75 -37.03
C LEU A 146 -19.29 32.76 -38.46
N ASP A 147 -18.49 33.39 -39.32
CA ASP A 147 -18.69 33.43 -40.76
C ASP A 147 -18.42 32.08 -41.42
N ASP A 148 -19.07 31.76 -42.53
CA ASP A 148 -18.94 30.48 -43.31
C ASP A 148 -17.49 30.16 -43.73
N ARG A 149 -16.53 31.04 -43.44
CA ARG A 149 -15.10 30.94 -43.81
C ARG A 149 -14.13 30.86 -42.62
N SER A 150 -14.63 30.72 -41.38
CA SER A 150 -13.79 30.69 -40.18
C SER A 150 -13.50 29.29 -39.72
#